data_b247ac0ed9fe00a764007825f50fce80
#
_entry.id   b247ac0ed9fe00a764007825f50fce80
#
_cell.length_a   1.000
_cell.length_b   1.000
_cell.length_c   1.000
_cell.angle_alpha   90.00
_cell.angle_beta   90.00
_cell.angle_gamma   90.00
#
_symmetry.space_group_name_H-M   'P 1'
#
loop_
_entity.id
_entity.type
_entity.pdbx_description
1 polymer ?
#
loop_
_entity_poly.entity_id
_entity_poly.type
_entity_poly.pdbx_seq_one_letter_code
_entity_poly.pdbx_strand_id
1 'polypeptide(L)'
;MKFADYERIKRVIGEIFEENSDFLKEIPIDIFGLANKMGFAIKRASHMILNHREVIQTYLEINEDKDVYGFTVYDKKNSRFVIYIDDVYAGINKQRFSVAHEIGHIVLGHGKGDPDEEEIEANYFAGYLLCPDCLCLDDEVHGKVNENPLLLSELFGISLDTALINVNHIANRKNAKPVENNYEEVICNCLKQAVLTKIRD
;
A
#
# COMPACT_ATOMS: atom_id res chain seq x y z
N MET A 1 -10.01 -8.83 -21.72
CA MET A 1 -9.19 -8.08 -20.78
C MET A 1 -10.14 -7.21 -19.98
N LYS A 2 -10.45 -7.56 -18.74
CA LYS A 2 -11.17 -6.67 -17.83
C LYS A 2 -10.16 -5.64 -17.33
N PHE A 3 -10.55 -4.38 -17.32
CA PHE A 3 -9.71 -3.34 -16.70
C PHE A 3 -9.90 -3.42 -15.19
N ALA A 4 -8.81 -3.26 -14.43
CA ALA A 4 -8.86 -3.14 -12.98
C ALA A 4 -9.84 -2.03 -12.58
N ASP A 5 -10.70 -2.31 -11.60
CA ASP A 5 -11.69 -1.33 -11.12
C ASP A 5 -11.04 -0.37 -10.10
N TYR A 6 -10.28 0.57 -10.62
CA TYR A 6 -9.54 1.54 -9.80
C TYR A 6 -10.45 2.38 -8.89
N GLU A 7 -11.68 2.66 -9.30
CA GLU A 7 -12.63 3.42 -8.48
C GLU A 7 -13.13 2.60 -7.28
N ARG A 8 -13.34 1.28 -7.48
CA ARG A 8 -13.62 0.36 -6.37
C ARG A 8 -12.46 0.33 -5.38
N ILE A 9 -11.23 0.24 -5.87
CA ILE A 9 -10.03 0.18 -5.02
C ILE A 9 -9.89 1.45 -4.18
N LYS A 10 -10.02 2.63 -4.80
CA LYS A 10 -9.97 3.92 -4.10
C LYS A 10 -11.05 4.04 -3.03
N ARG A 11 -12.27 3.57 -3.33
CA ARG A 11 -13.36 3.56 -2.35
C ARG A 11 -13.02 2.69 -1.14
N VAL A 12 -12.52 1.47 -1.36
CA VAL A 12 -12.09 0.58 -0.26
C VAL A 12 -11.00 1.24 0.58
N ILE A 13 -10.05 1.92 -0.05
CA ILE A 13 -9.01 2.67 0.67
C ILE A 13 -9.62 3.83 1.46
N GLY A 14 -10.58 4.57 0.90
CA GLY A 14 -11.30 5.63 1.62
C GLY A 14 -12.03 5.10 2.85
N GLU A 15 -12.70 3.95 2.75
CA GLU A 15 -13.34 3.27 3.88
C GLU A 15 -12.30 2.90 4.97
N ILE A 16 -11.13 2.40 4.58
CA ILE A 16 -10.02 2.13 5.53
C ILE A 16 -9.58 3.41 6.23
N PHE A 17 -9.46 4.53 5.52
CA PHE A 17 -9.10 5.82 6.12
C PHE A 17 -10.18 6.33 7.08
N GLU A 18 -11.45 6.21 6.71
CA GLU A 18 -12.58 6.62 7.57
C GLU A 18 -12.61 5.81 8.87
N GLU A 19 -12.54 4.49 8.78
CA GLU A 19 -12.53 3.59 9.94
C GLU A 19 -11.30 3.73 10.84
N ASN A 20 -10.17 4.18 10.29
CA ASN A 20 -8.90 4.30 10.98
C ASN A 20 -8.39 5.75 11.06
N SER A 21 -9.26 6.73 10.94
CA SER A 21 -8.91 8.16 10.90
C SER A 21 -8.12 8.65 12.11
N ASP A 22 -8.29 8.02 13.28
CA ASP A 22 -7.48 8.31 14.47
C ASP A 22 -6.02 7.87 14.35
N PHE A 23 -5.78 6.84 13.56
CA PHE A 23 -4.46 6.23 13.39
C PHE A 23 -3.73 6.78 12.15
N LEU A 24 -4.46 7.05 11.07
CA LEU A 24 -3.92 7.47 9.78
C LEU A 24 -3.76 9.01 9.70
N LYS A 25 -2.94 9.59 10.57
CA LYS A 25 -2.68 11.05 10.65
C LYS A 25 -1.25 11.44 10.37
N GLU A 26 -0.38 10.48 10.13
CA GLU A 26 1.05 10.71 9.94
C GLU A 26 1.53 10.14 8.61
N ILE A 27 2.62 10.72 8.10
CA ILE A 27 3.36 10.19 6.96
C ILE A 27 4.83 9.99 7.34
N PRO A 28 5.49 8.96 6.85
CA PRO A 28 4.92 7.80 6.15
C PRO A 28 3.89 7.05 7.03
N ILE A 29 2.79 6.61 6.43
CA ILE A 29 1.76 5.81 7.13
C ILE A 29 2.42 4.61 7.83
N ASP A 30 2.12 4.37 9.12
CA ASP A 30 2.54 3.13 9.78
C ASP A 30 1.70 1.94 9.29
N ILE A 31 2.10 1.39 8.14
CA ILE A 31 1.40 0.29 7.49
C ILE A 31 1.42 -1.00 8.32
N PHE A 32 2.47 -1.21 9.13
CA PHE A 32 2.58 -2.37 10.02
C PHE A 32 1.58 -2.27 11.18
N GLY A 33 1.48 -1.08 11.77
CA GLY A 33 0.48 -0.78 12.79
C GLY A 33 -0.93 -0.86 12.24
N LEU A 34 -1.17 -0.37 11.02
CA LEU A 34 -2.46 -0.47 10.35
C LEU A 34 -2.88 -1.94 10.16
N ALA A 35 -1.99 -2.78 9.62
CA ALA A 35 -2.27 -4.22 9.45
C ALA A 35 -2.65 -4.89 10.77
N ASN A 36 -1.91 -4.60 11.85
CA ASN A 36 -2.23 -5.13 13.18
C ASN A 36 -3.60 -4.63 13.69
N LYS A 37 -3.92 -3.35 13.49
CA LYS A 37 -5.21 -2.76 13.86
C LYS A 37 -6.38 -3.39 13.10
N MET A 38 -6.16 -3.75 11.84
CA MET A 38 -7.11 -4.49 11.01
C MET A 38 -7.23 -5.98 11.39
N GLY A 39 -6.48 -6.45 12.41
CA GLY A 39 -6.51 -7.83 12.89
C GLY A 39 -5.60 -8.79 12.13
N PHE A 40 -4.74 -8.30 11.24
CA PHE A 40 -3.76 -9.13 10.54
C PHE A 40 -2.49 -9.28 11.37
N ALA A 41 -1.93 -10.48 11.40
CA ALA A 41 -0.64 -10.69 12.04
C ALA A 41 0.49 -10.54 11.02
N ILE A 42 1.58 -9.89 11.42
CA ILE A 42 2.78 -9.79 10.57
C ILE A 42 3.86 -10.69 11.12
N LYS A 43 4.48 -11.47 10.25
CA LYS A 43 5.65 -12.29 10.56
C LYS A 43 6.79 -11.98 9.61
N ARG A 44 7.99 -11.93 10.16
CA ARG A 44 9.22 -11.60 9.45
C ARG A 44 9.99 -12.87 9.08
N ALA A 45 10.56 -12.92 7.87
CA ALA A 45 11.36 -14.05 7.40
C ALA A 45 12.54 -14.34 8.33
N SER A 46 13.21 -13.30 8.85
CA SER A 46 14.31 -13.43 9.82
C SER A 46 13.92 -14.24 11.07
N HIS A 47 12.66 -14.21 11.48
CA HIS A 47 12.16 -14.97 12.62
C HIS A 47 11.70 -16.39 12.25
N MET A 48 11.51 -16.69 10.95
CA MET A 48 11.00 -17.97 10.47
C MET A 48 12.10 -19.02 10.28
N ILE A 49 13.33 -18.61 9.99
CA ILE A 49 14.47 -19.47 9.65
C ILE A 49 14.73 -20.55 10.73
N LEU A 50 14.21 -20.35 11.94
CA LEU A 50 14.40 -21.27 13.05
C LEU A 50 13.24 -22.25 13.32
N ASN A 51 12.01 -22.01 12.82
CA ASN A 51 10.84 -22.76 13.34
C ASN A 51 9.77 -23.22 12.33
N HIS A 52 9.83 -22.89 11.03
CA HIS A 52 8.73 -23.20 10.10
C HIS A 52 9.21 -23.64 8.72
N ARG A 53 9.69 -24.89 8.62
CA ARG A 53 10.15 -25.47 7.33
C ARG A 53 9.11 -25.38 6.20
N GLU A 54 7.84 -25.65 6.49
CA GLU A 54 6.75 -25.63 5.48
C GLU A 54 6.53 -24.23 4.92
N VAL A 55 6.56 -23.20 5.79
CA VAL A 55 6.38 -21.80 5.38
C VAL A 55 7.56 -21.31 4.54
N ILE A 56 8.79 -21.71 4.91
CA ILE A 56 10.01 -21.40 4.14
C ILE A 56 9.93 -22.07 2.77
N GLN A 57 9.47 -23.31 2.70
CA GLN A 57 9.34 -24.03 1.44
C GLN A 57 8.31 -23.35 0.53
N THR A 58 7.15 -22.96 1.06
CA THR A 58 6.14 -22.19 0.32
C THR A 58 6.71 -20.86 -0.18
N TYR A 59 7.47 -20.14 0.67
CA TYR A 59 8.12 -18.89 0.29
C TYR A 59 9.13 -19.08 -0.85
N LEU A 60 9.95 -20.14 -0.78
CA LEU A 60 10.94 -20.45 -1.81
C LEU A 60 10.26 -20.87 -3.12
N GLU A 61 9.18 -21.66 -3.07
CA GLU A 61 8.40 -22.08 -4.25
C GLU A 61 7.74 -20.89 -4.94
N ILE A 62 7.24 -19.90 -4.18
CA ILE A 62 6.65 -18.66 -4.73
C ILE A 62 7.74 -17.77 -5.34
N ASN A 63 8.96 -17.80 -4.80
CA ASN A 63 10.06 -16.91 -5.20
C ASN A 63 10.98 -17.48 -6.27
N GLU A 64 10.77 -18.71 -6.75
CA GLU A 64 11.68 -19.29 -7.76
C GLU A 64 11.80 -18.44 -9.05
N ASP A 65 10.84 -17.53 -9.33
CA ASP A 65 10.83 -16.70 -10.54
C ASP A 65 10.35 -15.23 -10.33
N LYS A 66 10.15 -14.76 -9.11
CA LYS A 66 9.57 -13.42 -8.87
C LYS A 66 10.24 -12.69 -7.70
N ASP A 67 10.44 -11.38 -7.85
CA ASP A 67 10.79 -10.45 -6.76
C ASP A 67 9.63 -10.30 -5.74
N VAL A 68 9.18 -11.40 -5.14
CA VAL A 68 8.11 -11.40 -4.13
C VAL A 68 8.74 -11.18 -2.76
N TYR A 69 8.35 -10.12 -2.08
CA TYR A 69 8.85 -9.76 -0.74
C TYR A 69 7.83 -10.01 0.37
N GLY A 70 6.72 -10.66 0.06
CA GLY A 70 5.68 -11.01 1.01
C GLY A 70 4.65 -11.99 0.44
N PHE A 71 3.88 -12.62 1.32
CA PHE A 71 2.73 -13.43 0.98
C PHE A 71 1.79 -13.55 2.17
N THR A 72 0.53 -13.87 1.92
CA THR A 72 -0.51 -14.02 2.95
C THR A 72 -1.00 -15.44 3.09
N VAL A 73 -1.20 -15.88 4.33
CA VAL A 73 -1.80 -17.17 4.67
C VAL A 73 -2.95 -16.96 5.65
N TYR A 74 -4.07 -17.67 5.46
CA TYR A 74 -5.15 -17.70 6.43
C TYR A 74 -4.87 -18.75 7.53
N ASP A 75 -4.62 -18.28 8.74
CA ASP A 75 -4.43 -19.10 9.94
C ASP A 75 -5.79 -19.56 10.48
N LYS A 76 -6.20 -20.76 10.08
CA LYS A 76 -7.49 -21.37 10.50
C LYS A 76 -7.61 -21.52 12.01
N LYS A 77 -6.49 -21.74 12.72
CA LYS A 77 -6.49 -21.96 14.19
C LYS A 77 -6.86 -20.69 14.95
N ASN A 78 -6.36 -19.55 14.47
CA ASN A 78 -6.57 -18.26 15.10
C ASN A 78 -7.58 -17.39 14.33
N SER A 79 -8.20 -17.93 13.27
CA SER A 79 -9.22 -17.27 12.44
C SER A 79 -8.78 -15.88 11.96
N ARG A 80 -7.53 -15.76 11.49
CA ARG A 80 -6.97 -14.49 11.02
C ARG A 80 -6.01 -14.67 9.85
N PHE A 81 -5.80 -13.61 9.10
CA PHE A 81 -4.74 -13.54 8.09
C PHE A 81 -3.38 -13.28 8.76
N VAL A 82 -2.35 -13.93 8.20
CA VAL A 82 -0.95 -13.75 8.59
C VAL A 82 -0.18 -13.32 7.35
N ILE A 83 0.36 -12.11 7.37
CA ILE A 83 1.20 -11.55 6.32
C ILE A 83 2.65 -11.89 6.66
N TYR A 84 3.31 -12.60 5.80
CA TYR A 84 4.74 -12.90 5.89
C TYR A 84 5.51 -11.92 5.02
N ILE A 85 6.60 -11.35 5.54
CA ILE A 85 7.43 -10.38 4.81
C ILE A 85 8.90 -10.78 4.85
N ASP A 86 9.59 -10.52 3.75
CA ASP A 86 11.05 -10.62 3.67
C ASP A 86 11.68 -9.35 4.25
N ASP A 87 12.23 -9.46 5.44
CA ASP A 87 12.99 -8.40 6.11
C ASP A 87 14.51 -8.63 6.04
N VAL A 88 14.94 -9.68 5.35
CA VAL A 88 16.35 -10.01 5.19
C VAL A 88 16.93 -9.36 3.93
N TYR A 89 16.21 -9.46 2.81
CA TYR A 89 16.65 -8.94 1.50
C TYR A 89 15.91 -7.69 1.08
N ALA A 90 14.72 -7.43 1.62
CA ALA A 90 13.93 -6.26 1.30
C ALA A 90 14.26 -5.08 2.21
N GLY A 91 14.64 -3.94 1.64
CA GLY A 91 14.72 -2.68 2.37
C GLY A 91 13.36 -2.22 2.90
N ILE A 92 13.35 -1.32 3.88
CA ILE A 92 12.12 -0.92 4.60
C ILE A 92 10.98 -0.44 3.66
N ASN A 93 11.29 0.31 2.61
CA ASN A 93 10.28 0.79 1.67
C ASN A 93 9.64 -0.37 0.87
N LYS A 94 10.43 -1.40 0.52
CA LYS A 94 9.92 -2.63 -0.11
C LYS A 94 9.06 -3.43 0.86
N GLN A 95 9.49 -3.58 2.12
CA GLN A 95 8.70 -4.24 3.16
C GLN A 95 7.35 -3.53 3.35
N ARG A 96 7.34 -2.19 3.41
CA ARG A 96 6.12 -1.40 3.53
C ARG A 96 5.17 -1.64 2.35
N PHE A 97 5.72 -1.61 1.13
CA PHE A 97 4.95 -1.88 -0.08
C PHE A 97 4.36 -3.29 -0.06
N SER A 98 5.16 -4.30 0.31
CA SER A 98 4.69 -5.68 0.40
C SER A 98 3.55 -5.84 1.41
N VAL A 99 3.64 -5.22 2.59
CA VAL A 99 2.52 -5.27 3.55
C VAL A 99 1.27 -4.61 2.99
N ALA A 100 1.38 -3.46 2.33
CA ALA A 100 0.24 -2.78 1.71
C ALA A 100 -0.37 -3.62 0.58
N HIS A 101 0.46 -4.28 -0.23
CA HIS A 101 0.06 -5.18 -1.30
C HIS A 101 -0.73 -6.38 -0.76
N GLU A 102 -0.23 -7.03 0.29
CA GLU A 102 -0.91 -8.15 0.93
C GLU A 102 -2.24 -7.73 1.59
N ILE A 103 -2.28 -6.55 2.21
CA ILE A 103 -3.56 -5.96 2.68
C ILE A 103 -4.53 -5.84 1.49
N GLY A 104 -4.05 -5.36 0.34
CA GLY A 104 -4.84 -5.25 -0.89
C GLY A 104 -5.47 -6.57 -1.28
N HIS A 105 -4.69 -7.66 -1.36
CA HIS A 105 -5.23 -8.99 -1.65
C HIS A 105 -6.32 -9.41 -0.67
N ILE A 106 -6.14 -9.16 0.62
CA ILE A 106 -7.10 -9.55 1.66
C ILE A 106 -8.41 -8.76 1.52
N VAL A 107 -8.34 -7.43 1.49
CA VAL A 107 -9.53 -6.57 1.53
C VAL A 107 -10.30 -6.56 0.21
N LEU A 108 -9.62 -6.78 -0.91
CA LEU A 108 -10.26 -6.92 -2.22
C LEU A 108 -10.84 -8.31 -2.46
N GLY A 109 -10.53 -9.29 -1.58
CA GLY A 109 -11.05 -10.65 -1.64
C GLY A 109 -10.45 -11.49 -2.77
N HIS A 110 -9.17 -11.27 -3.09
CA HIS A 110 -8.43 -11.99 -4.12
C HIS A 110 -8.27 -13.49 -3.82
N GLY A 111 -7.91 -14.27 -4.83
CA GLY A 111 -7.69 -15.72 -4.74
C GLY A 111 -8.76 -16.57 -5.46
N LYS A 112 -9.66 -15.94 -6.21
CA LYS A 112 -10.70 -16.63 -7.01
C LYS A 112 -10.83 -16.09 -8.43
N GLY A 113 -10.12 -15.02 -8.75
CA GLY A 113 -10.13 -14.34 -10.04
C GLY A 113 -8.97 -14.73 -10.93
N ASP A 114 -8.67 -13.86 -11.89
CA ASP A 114 -7.49 -13.96 -12.74
C ASP A 114 -6.27 -13.47 -11.93
N PRO A 115 -5.24 -14.29 -11.73
CA PRO A 115 -4.08 -13.92 -10.91
C PRO A 115 -3.38 -12.65 -11.39
N ASP A 116 -3.27 -12.44 -12.71
CA ASP A 116 -2.60 -11.26 -13.26
C ASP A 116 -3.42 -9.97 -13.00
N GLU A 117 -4.76 -10.05 -13.08
CA GLU A 117 -5.64 -8.93 -12.73
C GLU A 117 -5.57 -8.64 -11.22
N GLU A 118 -5.60 -9.67 -10.36
CA GLU A 118 -5.51 -9.54 -8.90
C GLU A 118 -4.18 -8.90 -8.47
N GLU A 119 -3.06 -9.24 -9.13
CA GLU A 119 -1.74 -8.62 -8.89
C GLU A 119 -1.72 -7.14 -9.27
N ILE A 120 -2.31 -6.78 -10.42
CA ILE A 120 -2.43 -5.38 -10.85
C ILE A 120 -3.26 -4.57 -9.85
N GLU A 121 -4.38 -5.11 -9.37
CA GLU A 121 -5.24 -4.46 -8.37
C GLU A 121 -4.52 -4.29 -7.03
N ALA A 122 -3.80 -5.32 -6.55
CA ALA A 122 -3.04 -5.26 -5.30
C ALA A 122 -1.87 -4.26 -5.39
N ASN A 123 -1.16 -4.21 -6.52
CA ASN A 123 -0.11 -3.22 -6.75
C ASN A 123 -0.66 -1.79 -6.76
N TYR A 124 -1.79 -1.56 -7.44
CA TYR A 124 -2.44 -0.26 -7.43
C TYR A 124 -2.92 0.13 -6.03
N PHE A 125 -3.55 -0.81 -5.32
CA PHE A 125 -3.97 -0.61 -3.93
C PHE A 125 -2.79 -0.17 -3.05
N ALA A 126 -1.67 -0.89 -3.10
CA ALA A 126 -0.49 -0.58 -2.31
C ALA A 126 0.08 0.82 -2.62
N GLY A 127 0.23 1.14 -3.90
CA GLY A 127 0.72 2.44 -4.33
C GLY A 127 -0.19 3.58 -3.87
N TYR A 128 -1.50 3.43 -4.05
CA TYR A 128 -2.48 4.45 -3.67
C TYR A 128 -2.64 4.59 -2.16
N LEU A 129 -2.64 3.48 -1.39
CA LEU A 129 -2.71 3.52 0.07
C LEU A 129 -1.51 4.26 0.66
N LEU A 130 -0.30 3.97 0.19
CA LEU A 130 0.93 4.55 0.73
C LEU A 130 1.19 5.98 0.26
N CYS A 131 0.79 6.34 -0.96
CA CYS A 131 0.97 7.66 -1.55
C CYS A 131 -0.25 8.03 -2.41
N PRO A 132 -1.34 8.51 -1.79
CA PRO A 132 -2.57 8.87 -2.49
C PRO A 132 -2.33 10.03 -3.47
N ASP A 133 -2.62 9.82 -4.74
CA ASP A 133 -2.45 10.85 -5.77
C ASP A 133 -3.41 12.03 -5.60
N CYS A 134 -4.60 11.82 -5.03
CA CYS A 134 -5.53 12.89 -4.69
C CYS A 134 -4.90 13.92 -3.73
N LEU A 135 -4.11 13.46 -2.76
CA LEU A 135 -3.39 14.33 -1.84
C LEU A 135 -2.31 15.15 -2.56
N CYS A 136 -1.59 14.53 -3.51
CA CYS A 136 -0.59 15.21 -4.32
C CYS A 136 -1.19 16.22 -5.32
N LEU A 137 -2.49 16.10 -5.63
CA LEU A 137 -3.26 17.02 -6.49
C LEU A 137 -3.96 18.13 -5.71
N ASP A 138 -3.99 18.07 -4.37
CA ASP A 138 -4.53 19.13 -3.54
C ASP A 138 -3.75 20.44 -3.76
N ASP A 139 -4.46 21.56 -3.95
CA ASP A 139 -3.87 22.84 -4.36
C ASP A 139 -2.74 23.33 -3.42
N GLU A 140 -2.84 23.08 -2.11
CA GLU A 140 -1.82 23.50 -1.14
C GLU A 140 -0.61 22.57 -1.15
N VAL A 141 -0.80 21.30 -1.45
CA VAL A 141 0.26 20.26 -1.48
C VAL A 141 0.97 20.27 -2.82
N HIS A 142 0.21 20.34 -3.91
CA HIS A 142 0.72 20.22 -5.27
C HIS A 142 1.88 21.17 -5.58
N GLY A 143 1.73 22.44 -5.26
CA GLY A 143 2.76 23.47 -5.49
C GLY A 143 4.09 23.21 -4.75
N LYS A 144 4.09 22.34 -3.75
CA LYS A 144 5.24 22.02 -2.91
C LYS A 144 5.89 20.68 -3.24
N VAL A 145 5.08 19.70 -3.63
CA VAL A 145 5.56 18.34 -3.94
C VAL A 145 6.03 18.23 -5.39
N ASN A 146 5.45 19.02 -6.31
CA ASN A 146 5.91 19.30 -7.68
C ASN A 146 6.32 18.07 -8.51
N GLU A 147 5.55 16.97 -8.42
CA GLU A 147 5.85 15.76 -9.19
C GLU A 147 7.32 15.28 -9.05
N ASN A 148 7.93 15.57 -7.90
CA ASN A 148 9.32 15.19 -7.62
C ASN A 148 9.35 13.77 -7.01
N PRO A 149 9.81 12.75 -7.74
CA PRO A 149 9.81 11.38 -7.25
C PRO A 149 10.71 11.16 -6.03
N LEU A 150 11.81 11.91 -5.90
CA LEU A 150 12.68 11.82 -4.73
C LEU A 150 11.96 12.32 -3.48
N LEU A 151 11.27 13.47 -3.58
CA LEU A 151 10.50 14.02 -2.47
C LEU A 151 9.31 13.11 -2.11
N LEU A 152 8.61 12.55 -3.10
CA LEU A 152 7.54 11.58 -2.84
C LEU A 152 8.06 10.32 -2.13
N SER A 153 9.21 9.80 -2.59
CA SER A 153 9.85 8.64 -1.97
C SER A 153 10.18 8.91 -0.49
N GLU A 154 10.72 10.07 -0.18
CA GLU A 154 11.08 10.46 1.19
C GLU A 154 9.85 10.70 2.07
N LEU A 155 8.90 11.52 1.61
CA LEU A 155 7.70 11.89 2.37
C LEU A 155 6.84 10.67 2.71
N PHE A 156 6.62 9.79 1.74
CA PHE A 156 5.68 8.67 1.88
C PHE A 156 6.36 7.33 2.22
N GLY A 157 7.69 7.28 2.27
CA GLY A 157 8.45 6.06 2.59
C GLY A 157 8.17 4.94 1.58
N ILE A 158 8.18 5.27 0.29
CA ILE A 158 8.03 4.37 -0.85
C ILE A 158 9.34 4.27 -1.64
N SER A 159 9.49 3.24 -2.48
CA SER A 159 10.67 3.13 -3.35
C SER A 159 10.67 4.23 -4.42
N LEU A 160 11.84 4.56 -4.96
CA LEU A 160 11.94 5.52 -6.05
C LEU A 160 11.15 5.06 -7.29
N ASP A 161 11.15 3.75 -7.57
CA ASP A 161 10.39 3.18 -8.69
C ASP A 161 8.88 3.38 -8.48
N THR A 162 8.38 3.11 -7.27
CA THR A 162 6.98 3.39 -6.91
C THR A 162 6.66 4.88 -7.03
N ALA A 163 7.56 5.75 -6.58
CA ALA A 163 7.39 7.20 -6.68
C ALA A 163 7.32 7.68 -8.13
N LEU A 164 8.15 7.13 -9.03
CA LEU A 164 8.12 7.42 -10.46
C LEU A 164 6.78 7.00 -11.11
N ILE A 165 6.25 5.84 -10.73
CA ILE A 165 4.92 5.38 -11.19
C ILE A 165 3.85 6.35 -10.70
N ASN A 166 3.90 6.78 -9.44
CA ASN A 166 2.93 7.72 -8.87
C ASN A 166 3.00 9.10 -9.54
N VAL A 167 4.18 9.62 -9.86
CA VAL A 167 4.33 10.87 -10.65
C VAL A 167 3.58 10.77 -11.98
N ASN A 168 3.70 9.65 -12.68
CA ASN A 168 2.98 9.43 -13.94
C ASN A 168 1.46 9.38 -13.72
N HIS A 169 0.98 8.77 -12.63
CA HIS A 169 -0.44 8.75 -12.28
C HIS A 169 -0.96 10.16 -11.98
N ILE A 170 -0.23 10.95 -11.19
CA ILE A 170 -0.54 12.35 -10.87
C ILE A 170 -0.64 13.18 -12.16
N ALA A 171 0.36 13.08 -13.04
CA ALA A 171 0.39 13.81 -14.30
C ALA A 171 -0.79 13.45 -15.22
N ASN A 172 -1.17 12.17 -15.27
CA ASN A 172 -2.33 11.73 -16.05
C ASN A 172 -3.64 12.25 -15.46
N ARG A 173 -3.79 12.27 -14.14
CA ARG A 173 -4.99 12.75 -13.47
C ARG A 173 -5.19 14.28 -13.59
N LYS A 174 -4.11 15.05 -13.60
CA LYS A 174 -4.19 16.51 -13.85
C LYS A 174 -4.95 16.86 -15.12
N ASN A 175 -4.81 16.03 -16.15
CA ASN A 175 -5.44 16.22 -17.45
C ASN A 175 -6.84 15.61 -17.53
N ALA A 176 -7.27 14.86 -16.51
CA ALA A 176 -8.59 14.26 -16.42
C ALA A 176 -9.58 15.20 -15.73
N LYS A 177 -10.88 15.07 -16.06
CA LYS A 177 -11.91 15.79 -15.31
C LYS A 177 -11.93 15.31 -13.87
N PRO A 178 -12.02 16.22 -12.88
CA PRO A 178 -12.17 15.83 -11.48
C PRO A 178 -13.38 14.90 -11.33
N VAL A 179 -13.21 13.78 -10.67
CA VAL A 179 -14.32 12.95 -10.22
C VAL A 179 -14.60 13.39 -8.78
N GLU A 180 -15.75 14.02 -8.56
CA GLU A 180 -16.21 14.34 -7.21
C GLU A 180 -16.54 13.02 -6.50
N ASN A 181 -15.78 12.67 -5.48
CA ASN A 181 -16.03 11.52 -4.63
C ASN A 181 -15.64 11.82 -3.18
N ASN A 182 -16.46 11.33 -2.25
CA ASN A 182 -16.28 11.59 -0.82
C ASN A 182 -15.06 10.88 -0.23
N TYR A 183 -14.64 9.76 -0.80
CA TYR A 183 -13.55 8.96 -0.23
C TYR A 183 -12.17 9.61 -0.41
N GLU A 184 -11.92 10.32 -1.51
CA GLU A 184 -10.68 11.08 -1.68
C GLU A 184 -10.62 12.28 -0.73
N GLU A 185 -11.75 12.92 -0.44
CA GLU A 185 -11.84 13.99 0.56
C GLU A 185 -11.47 13.47 1.96
N VAL A 186 -11.95 12.29 2.35
CA VAL A 186 -11.59 11.65 3.63
C VAL A 186 -10.08 11.43 3.72
N ILE A 187 -9.45 10.88 2.68
CA ILE A 187 -8.01 10.65 2.63
C ILE A 187 -7.23 11.96 2.78
N CYS A 188 -7.62 12.99 2.03
CA CYS A 188 -6.99 14.31 2.09
C CYS A 188 -7.13 14.94 3.47
N ASN A 189 -8.29 14.88 4.08
CA ASN A 189 -8.53 15.41 5.42
C ASN A 189 -7.67 14.71 6.49
N CYS A 190 -7.40 13.42 6.35
CA CYS A 190 -6.55 12.68 7.27
C CYS A 190 -5.07 13.08 7.15
N LEU A 191 -4.54 13.22 5.93
CA LEU A 191 -3.09 13.27 5.70
C LEU A 191 -2.53 14.66 5.35
N LYS A 192 -3.36 15.58 4.88
CA LYS A 192 -2.93 16.89 4.36
C LYS A 192 -2.02 17.65 5.34
N GLN A 193 -2.41 17.74 6.61
CA GLN A 193 -1.64 18.47 7.61
C GLN A 193 -0.28 17.81 7.90
N ALA A 194 -0.21 16.48 7.89
CA ALA A 194 1.04 15.77 8.07
C ALA A 194 2.02 16.05 6.90
N VAL A 195 1.53 16.05 5.66
CA VAL A 195 2.34 16.42 4.49
C VAL A 195 2.83 17.85 4.58
N LEU A 196 1.93 18.80 4.86
CA LEU A 196 2.26 20.23 4.94
C LEU A 196 3.27 20.53 6.05
N THR A 197 3.23 19.81 7.16
CA THR A 197 4.19 19.94 8.25
C THR A 197 5.56 19.45 7.81
N LYS A 198 5.66 18.24 7.25
CA LYS A 198 6.95 17.67 6.81
C LYS A 198 7.65 18.43 5.69
N ILE A 199 6.90 19.13 4.83
CA ILE A 199 7.48 19.93 3.76
C ILE A 199 8.08 21.25 4.29
N ARG A 200 7.68 21.70 5.50
CA ARG A 200 8.18 22.94 6.12
C ARG A 200 9.47 22.74 6.89
N ASP A 201 9.71 21.52 7.37
CA ASP A 201 10.91 21.12 8.11
C ASP A 201 12.07 20.79 7.16
#